data_c9abdad6c3c86fdce0b8e2ed7daedb91
#
_entry.id   c9abdad6c3c86fdce0b8e2ed7daedb91
#
_cell.length_a   1.000
_cell.length_b   1.000
_cell.length_c   1.000
_cell.angle_alpha   90.00
_cell.angle_beta   90.00
_cell.angle_gamma   90.00
#
_symmetry.space_group_name_H-M   'P 1'
#
loop_
_entity.id
_entity.type
_entity.pdbx_description
1 polymer ?
#
loop_
_entity_poly.entity_id
_entity_poly.type
_entity_poly.pdbx_seq_one_letter_code
_entity_poly.pdbx_strand_id
1 'polypeptide(L)'
;MKFIYNNIGFLVLSLVVASCSLSKRQTANEANGSHKIKLIVLDPGHFHASLLQKDTLTDVNDTIHVYAPEGTGFNQYMESINSYNQRTEAPTSWVSQVYTGDDYLSQMLAGQKGDVVVLAGNNQKKAQYIIQSIKAGYNVLSDKPLAINQKDFNLLVEAYRLAKEKKLLLYDLMTERYDILNIIEKELLQKKELFGELQQGSPESPSITMESVHHFFKNVSGKPLIRPAWYYDTAQQGEGIADVTTHLIDLVQWQCFSDETIRYQSDVKVTNATHWPTSITLPEFSQSTQIDSFPPFLDK
;
A
#
# COMPACT_ATOMS: atom_id res chain seq x y z
N MET A 1 16.30 0.82 -60.11
CA MET A 1 16.63 1.49 -61.39
C MET A 1 16.09 2.91 -61.33
N LYS A 2 17.03 3.89 -61.35
CA LYS A 2 16.95 5.35 -61.64
C LYS A 2 15.97 6.23 -60.83
N PHE A 3 16.56 6.98 -59.95
CA PHE A 3 16.63 8.44 -59.69
C PHE A 3 15.90 9.36 -60.69
N ILE A 4 15.20 10.39 -60.19
CA ILE A 4 15.33 11.77 -60.69
C ILE A 4 15.02 12.76 -59.52
N TYR A 5 16.00 13.64 -59.26
CA TYR A 5 15.94 14.90 -58.52
C TYR A 5 15.36 16.01 -59.40
N ASN A 6 14.71 17.03 -58.77
CA ASN A 6 14.83 18.47 -59.16
C ASN A 6 14.12 19.28 -58.07
N ASN A 7 14.73 20.06 -57.31
CA ASN A 7 15.46 21.33 -57.31
C ASN A 7 14.57 22.57 -57.55
N ILE A 8 14.66 23.48 -56.51
CA ILE A 8 14.78 24.93 -56.54
C ILE A 8 13.48 25.75 -56.58
N GLY A 9 13.38 26.61 -55.60
CA GLY A 9 12.52 27.78 -55.55
C GLY A 9 12.71 28.62 -54.29
N PHE A 10 13.84 29.38 -54.22
CA PHE A 10 14.05 30.48 -53.27
C PHE A 10 13.04 31.60 -53.57
N LEU A 11 12.34 32.07 -52.57
CA LEU A 11 11.80 33.43 -52.56
C LEU A 11 12.00 34.09 -51.20
N VAL A 12 12.93 35.01 -51.21
CA VAL A 12 13.14 36.00 -50.15
C VAL A 12 12.09 37.09 -50.28
N LEU A 13 11.36 37.41 -49.26
CA LEU A 13 10.70 38.70 -49.16
C LEU A 13 10.69 39.19 -47.71
N SER A 14 11.10 40.46 -47.68
CA SER A 14 11.58 41.30 -46.61
C SER A 14 10.56 41.67 -45.53
N LEU A 15 11.08 41.82 -44.30
CA LEU A 15 10.78 42.76 -43.20
C LEU A 15 9.46 43.56 -43.26
N VAL A 16 8.63 43.30 -42.24
CA VAL A 16 7.91 44.37 -41.57
C VAL A 16 8.15 44.24 -40.08
N VAL A 17 8.87 45.23 -39.56
CA VAL A 17 9.09 45.45 -38.13
C VAL A 17 7.79 45.96 -37.54
N ALA A 18 7.08 45.16 -36.78
CA ALA A 18 6.04 45.63 -35.87
C ALA A 18 6.53 45.42 -34.47
N SER A 19 6.96 46.50 -33.87
CA SER A 19 7.25 46.59 -32.43
C SER A 19 5.98 46.32 -31.66
N CYS A 20 5.81 45.13 -31.16
CA CYS A 20 4.87 44.83 -30.07
C CYS A 20 5.70 44.44 -28.85
N SER A 21 5.55 45.27 -27.84
CA SER A 21 6.10 45.14 -26.49
C SER A 21 6.13 43.67 -26.04
N LEU A 22 7.32 43.10 -25.90
CA LEU A 22 7.58 41.91 -25.13
C LEU A 22 7.24 42.21 -23.67
N SER A 23 6.00 42.00 -23.30
CA SER A 23 5.62 41.76 -21.93
C SER A 23 6.52 40.62 -21.47
N LYS A 24 7.47 40.93 -20.59
CA LYS A 24 8.24 39.95 -19.85
C LYS A 24 7.25 39.01 -19.19
N ARG A 25 7.00 37.83 -19.78
CA ARG A 25 6.65 36.66 -19.00
C ARG A 25 7.84 36.39 -18.09
N GLN A 26 7.80 36.99 -16.93
CA GLN A 26 8.57 36.51 -15.81
C GLN A 26 8.17 35.04 -15.66
N THR A 27 9.09 34.18 -15.98
CA THR A 27 9.08 32.79 -15.52
C THR A 27 8.97 32.86 -14.01
N ALA A 28 7.77 32.61 -13.51
CA ALA A 28 7.53 32.33 -12.10
C ALA A 28 8.14 30.93 -11.82
N ASN A 29 9.43 30.90 -11.78
CA ASN A 29 10.22 29.72 -11.48
C ASN A 29 11.30 30.10 -10.45
N GLU A 30 10.86 30.69 -9.34
CA GLU A 30 11.68 30.80 -8.12
C GLU A 30 10.73 31.09 -6.95
N ALA A 31 10.66 30.12 -6.06
CA ALA A 31 10.03 30.09 -4.74
C ALA A 31 8.82 29.15 -4.61
N ASN A 32 8.95 27.91 -5.04
CA ASN A 32 8.23 26.83 -4.41
C ASN A 32 9.30 25.88 -3.82
N GLY A 33 9.71 26.15 -2.60
CA GLY A 33 10.27 25.11 -1.75
C GLY A 33 9.19 24.01 -1.72
N SER A 34 9.38 22.92 -2.47
CA SER A 34 8.41 21.86 -2.57
C SER A 34 8.04 21.42 -1.16
N HIS A 35 6.77 21.60 -0.80
CA HIS A 35 6.28 21.13 0.49
C HIS A 35 6.46 19.61 0.53
N LYS A 36 7.44 19.15 1.32
CA LYS A 36 7.67 17.72 1.51
C LYS A 36 6.54 17.13 2.32
N ILE A 37 6.02 16.00 1.87
CA ILE A 37 4.97 15.24 2.53
C ILE A 37 5.46 14.76 3.90
N LYS A 38 4.70 15.01 4.95
CA LYS A 38 4.98 14.56 6.31
C LYS A 38 4.20 13.29 6.59
N LEU A 39 4.91 12.22 6.91
CA LEU A 39 4.30 10.95 7.26
C LEU A 39 4.09 10.82 8.76
N ILE A 40 2.97 10.19 9.10
CA ILE A 40 2.66 9.67 10.41
C ILE A 40 2.58 8.15 10.28
N VAL A 41 3.25 7.42 11.15
CA VAL A 41 3.11 5.96 11.27
C VAL A 41 2.33 5.67 12.53
N LEU A 42 1.18 5.02 12.39
CA LEU A 42 0.27 4.74 13.50
C LEU A 42 0.21 3.24 13.79
N ASP A 43 0.53 2.87 15.03
CA ASP A 43 0.48 1.50 15.58
C ASP A 43 1.13 0.45 14.65
N PRO A 44 2.42 0.62 14.27
CA PRO A 44 3.10 -0.30 13.38
C PRO A 44 3.26 -1.67 14.07
N GLY A 45 2.76 -2.71 13.45
CA GLY A 45 2.83 -4.10 13.96
C GLY A 45 3.06 -5.12 12.83
N HIS A 46 3.16 -4.64 11.59
CA HIS A 46 3.48 -5.44 10.41
C HIS A 46 4.67 -4.82 9.68
N PHE A 47 5.55 -5.67 9.12
CA PHE A 47 6.78 -5.20 8.47
C PHE A 47 6.56 -4.25 7.29
N HIS A 48 5.38 -4.23 6.68
CA HIS A 48 5.05 -3.27 5.62
C HIS A 48 5.14 -1.81 6.08
N ALA A 49 4.95 -1.53 7.37
CA ALA A 49 5.11 -0.18 7.89
C ALA A 49 6.52 0.38 7.65
N SER A 50 7.54 -0.44 7.86
CA SER A 50 8.93 -0.04 7.65
C SER A 50 9.35 -0.09 6.17
N LEU A 51 8.72 -0.93 5.34
CA LEU A 51 9.10 -1.03 3.92
C LEU A 51 8.91 0.27 3.14
N LEU A 52 7.94 1.09 3.51
CA LEU A 52 7.76 2.41 2.91
C LEU A 52 8.99 3.32 3.11
N GLN A 53 9.76 3.07 4.16
CA GLN A 53 10.96 3.82 4.53
C GLN A 53 12.26 3.07 4.20
N LYS A 54 12.17 1.96 3.47
CA LYS A 54 13.35 1.18 3.08
C LYS A 54 14.32 2.01 2.25
N ASP A 55 13.82 2.91 1.43
CA ASP A 55 14.60 3.79 0.59
C ASP A 55 14.24 5.26 0.84
N THR A 56 15.13 6.17 0.47
CA THR A 56 14.88 7.61 0.59
C THR A 56 13.84 8.05 -0.44
N LEU A 57 12.82 8.76 0.01
CA LEU A 57 11.77 9.34 -0.84
C LEU A 57 11.99 10.86 -0.93
N THR A 58 12.28 11.38 -2.12
CA THR A 58 12.66 12.79 -2.33
C THR A 58 11.60 13.78 -1.92
N ASP A 59 10.32 13.41 -2.11
CA ASP A 59 9.18 14.27 -1.84
C ASP A 59 8.60 14.09 -0.43
N VAL A 60 9.25 13.25 0.40
CA VAL A 60 8.87 12.98 1.78
C VAL A 60 9.85 13.63 2.73
N ASN A 61 9.33 14.20 3.83
CA ASN A 61 10.15 14.75 4.89
C ASN A 61 10.89 13.64 5.62
N ASP A 62 12.15 13.83 5.94
CA ASP A 62 12.98 12.84 6.63
C ASP A 62 12.50 12.57 8.07
N THR A 63 11.73 13.51 8.65
CA THR A 63 11.16 13.34 9.98
C THR A 63 9.79 12.67 9.90
N ILE A 64 9.68 11.51 10.55
CA ILE A 64 8.47 10.70 10.62
C ILE A 64 7.92 10.76 12.04
N HIS A 65 6.61 11.02 12.18
CA HIS A 65 5.93 11.00 13.47
C HIS A 65 5.36 9.61 13.73
N VAL A 66 5.81 8.93 14.76
CA VAL A 66 5.41 7.56 15.12
C VAL A 66 4.55 7.59 16.37
N TYR A 67 3.29 7.17 16.23
CA TYR A 67 2.34 7.07 17.33
C TYR A 67 1.98 5.60 17.55
N ALA A 68 2.34 5.04 18.70
CA ALA A 68 2.15 3.62 18.97
C ALA A 68 2.05 3.32 20.45
N PRO A 69 1.36 2.24 20.84
CA PRO A 69 1.57 1.67 22.16
C PRO A 69 2.98 1.08 22.25
N GLU A 70 3.51 1.00 23.45
CA GLU A 70 4.74 0.23 23.68
C GLU A 70 4.50 -1.26 23.38
N GLY A 71 5.48 -1.93 22.81
CA GLY A 71 5.38 -3.36 22.54
C GLY A 71 6.25 -3.83 21.37
N THR A 72 6.18 -5.14 21.13
CA THR A 72 7.01 -5.84 20.14
C THR A 72 6.90 -5.25 18.73
N GLY A 73 5.69 -4.93 18.27
CA GLY A 73 5.48 -4.39 16.92
C GLY A 73 6.17 -3.04 16.72
N PHE A 74 6.02 -2.13 17.68
CA PHE A 74 6.73 -0.85 17.68
C PHE A 74 8.25 -1.03 17.69
N ASN A 75 8.77 -1.92 18.57
CA ASN A 75 10.22 -2.16 18.67
C ASN A 75 10.78 -2.71 17.36
N GLN A 76 10.13 -3.70 16.74
CA GLN A 76 10.54 -4.26 15.45
C GLN A 76 10.52 -3.21 14.32
N TYR A 77 9.54 -2.33 14.32
CA TYR A 77 9.50 -1.22 13.37
C TYR A 77 10.71 -0.29 13.56
N MET A 78 11.00 0.13 14.79
CA MET A 78 12.15 1.01 15.09
C MET A 78 13.49 0.35 14.75
N GLU A 79 13.66 -0.94 15.04
CA GLU A 79 14.84 -1.72 14.64
C GLU A 79 15.02 -1.74 13.12
N SER A 80 13.91 -1.90 12.37
CA SER A 80 13.96 -1.87 10.90
C SER A 80 14.43 -0.52 10.38
N ILE A 81 13.88 0.58 10.89
CA ILE A 81 14.28 1.95 10.51
C ILE A 81 15.76 2.19 10.84
N ASN A 82 16.22 1.82 12.03
CA ASN A 82 17.63 1.92 12.41
C ASN A 82 18.53 1.10 11.48
N SER A 83 18.11 -0.12 11.11
CA SER A 83 18.83 -0.97 10.15
C SER A 83 18.96 -0.31 8.77
N TYR A 84 17.90 0.35 8.27
CA TYR A 84 17.96 1.07 6.99
C TYR A 84 18.89 2.29 7.05
N ASN A 85 18.87 3.01 8.15
CA ASN A 85 19.77 4.16 8.34
C ASN A 85 21.24 3.75 8.47
N GLN A 86 21.54 2.55 8.99
CA GLN A 86 22.90 2.09 9.29
C GLN A 86 23.49 1.16 8.23
N ARG A 87 22.73 0.71 7.25
CA ARG A 87 23.23 -0.20 6.22
C ARG A 87 24.31 0.46 5.36
N THR A 88 25.24 -0.36 4.86
CA THR A 88 26.35 0.12 4.05
C THR A 88 25.92 0.57 2.66
N GLU A 89 24.95 -0.15 2.05
CA GLU A 89 24.44 0.18 0.73
C GLU A 89 23.17 1.01 0.83
N ALA A 90 23.14 2.15 0.15
CA ALA A 90 22.03 3.08 0.09
C ALA A 90 21.42 3.39 1.49
N PRO A 91 22.20 3.87 2.48
CA PRO A 91 21.67 4.21 3.80
C PRO A 91 20.60 5.29 3.68
N THR A 92 19.60 5.21 4.56
CA THR A 92 18.60 6.26 4.71
C THR A 92 18.95 7.22 5.85
N SER A 93 18.20 8.29 6.00
CA SER A 93 18.41 9.32 7.04
C SER A 93 17.12 9.64 7.81
N TRP A 94 16.25 8.64 8.02
CA TRP A 94 14.98 8.85 8.69
C TRP A 94 15.17 9.24 10.16
N VAL A 95 14.47 10.27 10.59
CA VAL A 95 14.40 10.73 11.97
C VAL A 95 13.02 10.42 12.52
N SER A 96 12.93 9.54 13.52
CA SER A 96 11.66 9.17 14.14
C SER A 96 11.38 10.05 15.37
N GLN A 97 10.26 10.80 15.33
CA GLN A 97 9.69 11.45 16.50
C GLN A 97 8.60 10.57 17.08
N VAL A 98 8.87 9.99 18.24
CA VAL A 98 8.08 8.93 18.85
C VAL A 98 7.16 9.47 19.92
N TYR A 99 5.92 9.01 19.91
CA TYR A 99 4.86 9.29 20.87
C TYR A 99 4.25 7.97 21.33
N THR A 100 4.65 7.51 22.50
CA THR A 100 4.15 6.27 23.11
C THR A 100 3.20 6.56 24.27
N GLY A 101 2.48 5.53 24.71
CA GLY A 101 1.52 5.57 25.82
C GLY A 101 0.12 5.16 25.35
N ASP A 102 -0.79 4.99 26.29
CA ASP A 102 -2.16 4.53 25.98
C ASP A 102 -2.99 5.55 25.21
N ASP A 103 -2.58 6.81 25.23
CA ASP A 103 -3.23 7.94 24.57
C ASP A 103 -2.65 8.31 23.20
N TYR A 104 -1.73 7.47 22.64
CA TYR A 104 -1.02 7.71 21.36
C TYR A 104 -1.96 8.13 20.22
N LEU A 105 -3.14 7.49 20.12
CA LEU A 105 -4.12 7.81 19.09
C LEU A 105 -4.72 9.20 19.27
N SER A 106 -5.13 9.54 20.47
CA SER A 106 -5.67 10.87 20.76
C SER A 106 -4.64 11.97 20.60
N GLN A 107 -3.38 11.71 20.94
CA GLN A 107 -2.27 12.62 20.65
C GLN A 107 -2.09 12.84 19.15
N MET A 108 -2.15 11.78 18.34
CA MET A 108 -2.07 11.90 16.89
C MET A 108 -3.21 12.73 16.33
N LEU A 109 -4.45 12.39 16.72
CA LEU A 109 -5.65 13.08 16.21
C LEU A 109 -5.68 14.57 16.55
N ALA A 110 -5.18 14.95 17.72
CA ALA A 110 -5.12 16.35 18.18
C ALA A 110 -3.92 17.12 17.59
N GLY A 111 -2.82 16.44 17.27
CA GLY A 111 -1.53 17.07 16.99
C GLY A 111 -1.37 17.64 15.60
N GLN A 112 -2.08 17.15 14.59
CA GLN A 112 -2.02 17.54 13.17
C GLN A 112 -0.59 17.75 12.62
N LYS A 113 0.32 16.81 12.96
CA LYS A 113 1.76 16.94 12.66
C LYS A 113 2.19 16.38 11.29
N GLY A 114 1.26 15.83 10.52
CA GLY A 114 1.56 15.21 9.22
C GLY A 114 0.45 15.35 8.19
N ASP A 115 0.72 14.88 7.01
CA ASP A 115 -0.18 14.94 5.85
C ASP A 115 -0.82 13.59 5.54
N VAL A 116 -0.09 12.49 5.82
CA VAL A 116 -0.51 11.12 5.49
C VAL A 116 -0.28 10.21 6.69
N VAL A 117 -1.32 9.49 7.10
CA VAL A 117 -1.23 8.42 8.11
C VAL A 117 -0.99 7.09 7.42
N VAL A 118 0.10 6.42 7.77
CA VAL A 118 0.47 5.09 7.32
C VAL A 118 0.01 4.07 8.36
N LEU A 119 -0.76 3.06 7.90
CA LEU A 119 -1.32 2.01 8.72
C LEU A 119 -0.85 0.65 8.23
N ALA A 120 -0.01 -0.02 9.01
CA ALA A 120 0.39 -1.41 8.78
C ALA A 120 0.63 -2.10 10.12
N GLY A 121 -0.42 -2.62 10.69
CA GLY A 121 -0.41 -3.21 12.03
C GLY A 121 -1.57 -4.18 12.23
N ASN A 122 -2.02 -4.31 13.48
CA ASN A 122 -3.11 -5.20 13.85
C ASN A 122 -4.41 -4.86 13.10
N ASN A 123 -4.94 -5.83 12.37
CA ASN A 123 -6.08 -5.62 11.48
C ASN A 123 -7.40 -5.36 12.23
N GLN A 124 -7.52 -5.82 13.46
CA GLN A 124 -8.71 -5.59 14.30
C GLN A 124 -8.98 -4.11 14.56
N LYS A 125 -7.94 -3.30 14.66
CA LYS A 125 -8.05 -1.86 14.95
C LYS A 125 -8.09 -1.00 13.67
N LYS A 126 -7.69 -1.56 12.55
CA LYS A 126 -7.35 -0.81 11.34
C LYS A 126 -8.49 0.04 10.79
N ALA A 127 -9.70 -0.52 10.65
CA ALA A 127 -10.85 0.22 10.14
C ALA A 127 -11.23 1.41 11.04
N GLN A 128 -11.05 1.29 12.35
CA GLN A 128 -11.25 2.39 13.31
C GLN A 128 -10.19 3.47 13.14
N TYR A 129 -8.94 3.11 12.96
CA TYR A 129 -7.87 4.08 12.70
C TYR A 129 -8.09 4.84 11.39
N ILE A 130 -8.51 4.13 10.34
CA ILE A 130 -8.82 4.73 9.04
C ILE A 130 -9.90 5.80 9.19
N ILE A 131 -11.07 5.44 9.73
CA ILE A 131 -12.19 6.40 9.80
C ILE A 131 -11.90 7.59 10.73
N GLN A 132 -11.16 7.37 11.82
CA GLN A 132 -10.78 8.46 12.74
C GLN A 132 -9.76 9.40 12.09
N SER A 133 -8.78 8.88 11.37
CA SER A 133 -7.81 9.68 10.61
C SER A 133 -8.48 10.52 9.53
N ILE A 134 -9.39 9.95 8.75
CA ILE A 134 -10.18 10.68 7.74
C ILE A 134 -11.06 11.77 8.39
N LYS A 135 -11.71 11.47 9.53
CA LYS A 135 -12.49 12.46 10.27
C LYS A 135 -11.62 13.62 10.74
N ALA A 136 -10.41 13.36 11.18
CA ALA A 136 -9.43 14.35 11.61
C ALA A 136 -8.78 15.14 10.45
N GLY A 137 -9.02 14.76 9.19
CA GLY A 137 -8.53 15.49 8.02
C GLY A 137 -7.22 14.97 7.43
N TYR A 138 -6.78 13.77 7.80
CA TYR A 138 -5.58 13.15 7.25
C TYR A 138 -5.88 12.34 5.99
N ASN A 139 -4.96 12.33 5.04
CA ASN A 139 -4.87 11.28 4.04
C ASN A 139 -4.43 9.98 4.71
N VAL A 140 -4.87 8.85 4.18
CA VAL A 140 -4.55 7.53 4.74
C VAL A 140 -3.98 6.61 3.67
N LEU A 141 -2.86 5.99 3.99
CA LEU A 141 -2.21 4.93 3.26
C LEU A 141 -2.20 3.69 4.14
N SER A 142 -3.03 2.72 3.81
CA SER A 142 -3.24 1.55 4.67
C SER A 142 -2.81 0.25 3.99
N ASP A 143 -2.15 -0.61 4.74
CA ASP A 143 -1.84 -1.98 4.33
C ASP A 143 -3.12 -2.84 4.30
N LYS A 144 -3.12 -3.84 3.44
CA LYS A 144 -4.18 -4.87 3.36
C LYS A 144 -4.14 -5.82 4.58
N PRO A 145 -5.26 -6.44 4.95
CA PRO A 145 -6.62 -6.09 4.61
C PRO A 145 -7.08 -4.84 5.35
N LEU A 146 -7.94 -4.04 4.74
CA LEU A 146 -8.49 -2.85 5.39
C LEU A 146 -9.62 -3.18 6.36
N ALA A 147 -10.26 -4.32 6.16
CA ALA A 147 -11.32 -4.86 7.00
C ALA A 147 -11.23 -6.38 7.08
N ILE A 148 -11.59 -6.96 8.23
CA ILE A 148 -11.58 -8.40 8.46
C ILE A 148 -12.96 -8.96 8.82
N ASN A 149 -13.97 -8.12 8.91
CA ASN A 149 -15.34 -8.50 9.20
C ASN A 149 -16.34 -7.47 8.65
N GLN A 150 -17.65 -7.81 8.69
CA GLN A 150 -18.72 -6.96 8.15
C GLN A 150 -18.82 -5.60 8.85
N LYS A 151 -18.58 -5.52 10.15
CA LYS A 151 -18.60 -4.25 10.91
C LYS A 151 -17.52 -3.30 10.39
N ASP A 152 -16.32 -3.81 10.22
CA ASP A 152 -15.18 -3.04 9.73
C ASP A 152 -15.37 -2.63 8.26
N PHE A 153 -15.94 -3.51 7.44
CA PHE A 153 -16.31 -3.17 6.07
C PHE A 153 -17.31 -2.01 6.01
N ASN A 154 -18.31 -1.99 6.86
CA ASN A 154 -19.26 -0.88 6.92
C ASN A 154 -18.58 0.45 7.32
N LEU A 155 -17.59 0.40 8.23
CA LEU A 155 -16.77 1.57 8.57
C LEU A 155 -15.92 2.05 7.37
N LEU A 156 -15.40 1.12 6.58
CA LEU A 156 -14.66 1.49 5.36
C LEU A 156 -15.55 2.18 4.32
N VAL A 157 -16.74 1.67 4.07
CA VAL A 157 -17.71 2.31 3.15
C VAL A 157 -17.94 3.76 3.57
N GLU A 158 -18.13 4.00 4.86
CA GLU A 158 -18.30 5.36 5.41
C GLU A 158 -16.99 6.18 5.30
N ALA A 159 -15.83 5.56 5.56
CA ALA A 159 -14.54 6.24 5.45
C ALA A 159 -14.26 6.71 4.02
N TYR A 160 -14.53 5.89 3.01
CA TYR A 160 -14.40 6.27 1.59
C TYR A 160 -15.36 7.39 1.20
N ARG A 161 -16.60 7.35 1.70
CA ARG A 161 -17.58 8.42 1.49
C ARG A 161 -17.07 9.75 2.06
N LEU A 162 -16.62 9.75 3.32
CA LEU A 162 -16.07 10.93 4.00
C LEU A 162 -14.77 11.43 3.34
N ALA A 163 -13.87 10.54 2.93
CA ALA A 163 -12.64 10.89 2.23
C ALA A 163 -12.98 11.65 0.93
N LYS A 164 -13.92 11.14 0.15
CA LYS A 164 -14.39 11.81 -1.07
C LYS A 164 -14.96 13.20 -0.77
N GLU A 165 -15.82 13.35 0.22
CA GLU A 165 -16.42 14.63 0.62
C GLU A 165 -15.36 15.65 1.09
N LYS A 166 -14.39 15.18 1.85
CA LYS A 166 -13.28 16.01 2.37
C LYS A 166 -12.15 16.22 1.36
N LYS A 167 -12.19 15.59 0.19
CA LYS A 167 -11.12 15.58 -0.83
C LYS A 167 -9.80 15.03 -0.27
N LEU A 168 -9.89 13.99 0.58
CA LEU A 168 -8.77 13.26 1.13
C LEU A 168 -8.55 11.98 0.35
N LEU A 169 -7.30 11.50 0.35
CA LEU A 169 -6.94 10.20 -0.19
C LEU A 169 -7.10 9.13 0.89
N LEU A 170 -7.76 8.04 0.54
CA LEU A 170 -7.75 6.79 1.27
C LEU A 170 -7.32 5.71 0.27
N TYR A 171 -6.11 5.19 0.43
CA TYR A 171 -5.50 4.27 -0.52
C TYR A 171 -5.01 3.01 0.20
N ASP A 172 -5.21 1.86 -0.44
CA ASP A 172 -4.70 0.57 0.02
C ASP A 172 -3.32 0.27 -0.58
N LEU A 173 -2.43 -0.27 0.25
CA LEU A 173 -1.11 -0.73 -0.16
C LEU A 173 -1.21 -2.19 -0.64
N MET A 174 -1.58 -2.38 -1.89
CA MET A 174 -1.57 -3.68 -2.54
C MET A 174 -0.17 -3.95 -3.11
N THR A 175 0.72 -4.47 -2.26
CA THR A 175 2.15 -4.61 -2.54
C THR A 175 2.47 -5.47 -3.76
N GLU A 176 1.65 -6.49 -4.04
CA GLU A 176 1.85 -7.41 -5.17
C GLU A 176 1.77 -6.70 -6.53
N ARG A 177 1.06 -5.58 -6.64
CA ARG A 177 1.01 -4.76 -7.86
C ARG A 177 2.37 -4.16 -8.23
N TYR A 178 3.30 -4.08 -7.29
CA TYR A 178 4.63 -3.50 -7.46
C TYR A 178 5.73 -4.56 -7.64
N ASP A 179 5.38 -5.85 -7.59
CA ASP A 179 6.29 -6.92 -7.95
C ASP A 179 6.53 -6.89 -9.48
N ILE A 180 7.81 -6.96 -9.87
CA ILE A 180 8.19 -6.84 -11.28
C ILE A 180 7.59 -7.95 -12.15
N LEU A 181 7.43 -9.15 -11.60
CA LEU A 181 6.83 -10.27 -12.34
C LEU A 181 5.35 -10.03 -12.60
N ASN A 182 4.60 -9.52 -11.60
CA ASN A 182 3.20 -9.17 -11.75
C ASN A 182 2.99 -8.01 -12.73
N ILE A 183 3.92 -7.04 -12.75
CA ILE A 183 3.90 -5.94 -13.74
C ILE A 183 4.10 -6.48 -15.14
N ILE A 184 5.10 -7.35 -15.34
CA ILE A 184 5.39 -7.96 -16.64
C ILE A 184 4.20 -8.82 -17.08
N GLU A 185 3.63 -9.63 -16.19
CA GLU A 185 2.46 -10.45 -16.48
C GLU A 185 1.28 -9.60 -16.96
N LYS A 186 0.97 -8.52 -16.26
CA LYS A 186 -0.07 -7.57 -16.66
C LYS A 186 0.18 -7.03 -18.09
N GLU A 187 1.40 -6.54 -18.33
CA GLU A 187 1.77 -6.01 -19.65
C GLU A 187 1.65 -7.05 -20.76
N LEU A 188 1.98 -8.31 -20.48
CA LEU A 188 1.84 -9.41 -21.43
C LEU A 188 0.37 -9.74 -21.69
N LEU A 189 -0.46 -9.83 -20.64
CA LEU A 189 -1.89 -10.13 -20.76
C LEU A 189 -2.64 -9.09 -21.60
N GLN A 190 -2.16 -7.85 -21.62
CA GLN A 190 -2.72 -6.79 -22.49
C GLN A 190 -2.35 -6.93 -23.97
N LYS A 191 -1.44 -7.87 -24.33
CA LYS A 191 -1.02 -8.12 -25.74
C LYS A 191 -1.95 -9.13 -26.39
N LYS A 192 -3.15 -8.66 -26.81
CA LYS A 192 -4.19 -9.51 -27.41
C LYS A 192 -3.71 -10.26 -28.66
N GLU A 193 -2.77 -9.71 -29.40
CA GLU A 193 -2.15 -10.33 -30.56
C GLU A 193 -1.29 -11.57 -30.23
N LEU A 194 -0.84 -11.70 -28.96
CA LEU A 194 -0.04 -12.84 -28.50
C LEU A 194 -0.89 -13.86 -27.72
N PHE A 195 -1.76 -13.38 -26.84
CA PHE A 195 -2.48 -14.22 -25.87
C PHE A 195 -3.99 -14.29 -26.14
N GLY A 196 -4.50 -13.52 -27.10
CA GLY A 196 -5.94 -13.43 -27.36
C GLY A 196 -6.68 -12.60 -26.31
N GLU A 197 -7.96 -12.90 -26.13
CA GLU A 197 -8.82 -12.22 -25.16
C GLU A 197 -9.16 -13.15 -24.00
N LEU A 198 -9.46 -12.56 -22.85
CA LEU A 198 -9.95 -13.30 -21.69
C LEU A 198 -11.23 -14.05 -22.07
N GLN A 199 -11.22 -15.35 -21.90
CA GLN A 199 -12.37 -16.19 -22.22
C GLN A 199 -13.43 -16.08 -21.11
N GLN A 200 -14.68 -16.27 -21.49
CA GLN A 200 -15.74 -16.37 -20.52
C GLN A 200 -15.71 -17.75 -19.87
N GLY A 201 -15.67 -17.79 -18.54
CA GLY A 201 -15.69 -19.01 -17.76
C GLY A 201 -17.06 -19.29 -17.12
N SER A 202 -17.15 -20.40 -16.41
CA SER A 202 -18.26 -20.76 -15.53
C SER A 202 -17.73 -21.22 -14.17
N PRO A 203 -18.58 -21.40 -13.15
CA PRO A 203 -18.12 -21.96 -11.87
C PRO A 203 -17.48 -23.35 -12.00
N GLU A 204 -17.90 -24.16 -12.97
CA GLU A 204 -17.38 -25.51 -13.23
C GLU A 204 -16.12 -25.49 -14.11
N SER A 205 -15.95 -24.42 -14.88
CA SER A 205 -14.80 -24.20 -15.77
C SER A 205 -14.38 -22.76 -15.74
N PRO A 206 -13.73 -22.31 -14.65
CA PRO A 206 -13.31 -20.92 -14.51
C PRO A 206 -12.24 -20.53 -15.54
N SER A 207 -12.31 -19.31 -16.05
CA SER A 207 -11.32 -18.79 -16.98
C SER A 207 -10.04 -18.33 -16.30
N ILE A 208 -10.08 -18.07 -14.99
CA ILE A 208 -8.92 -17.71 -14.18
C ILE A 208 -8.91 -18.59 -12.93
N THR A 209 -7.78 -19.17 -12.64
CA THR A 209 -7.51 -19.88 -11.39
C THR A 209 -6.23 -19.33 -10.77
N MET A 210 -6.24 -19.05 -9.49
CA MET A 210 -5.06 -18.63 -8.76
C MET A 210 -4.92 -19.43 -7.47
N GLU A 211 -3.71 -19.76 -7.11
CA GLU A 211 -3.36 -20.46 -5.89
C GLU A 211 -2.19 -19.76 -5.21
N SER A 212 -2.23 -19.69 -3.89
CA SER A 212 -1.12 -19.16 -3.10
C SER A 212 -0.90 -20.02 -1.87
N VAL A 213 0.36 -20.26 -1.54
CA VAL A 213 0.78 -20.88 -0.30
C VAL A 213 1.42 -19.82 0.59
N HIS A 214 0.81 -19.57 1.74
CA HIS A 214 1.31 -18.60 2.70
C HIS A 214 2.00 -19.32 3.87
N HIS A 215 3.32 -19.35 3.85
CA HIS A 215 4.10 -19.95 4.93
C HIS A 215 4.11 -19.06 6.18
N PHE A 216 3.90 -19.66 7.34
CA PHE A 216 4.01 -18.98 8.64
C PHE A 216 5.43 -18.49 8.91
N PHE A 217 6.41 -19.33 8.57
CA PHE A 217 7.82 -18.99 8.64
C PHE A 217 8.37 -18.67 7.26
N LYS A 218 8.95 -17.49 7.10
CA LYS A 218 9.61 -17.05 5.85
C LYS A 218 10.70 -16.02 6.13
N ASN A 219 11.57 -15.81 5.16
CA ASN A 219 12.55 -14.74 5.19
C ASN A 219 12.03 -13.50 4.45
N VAL A 220 12.28 -12.35 5.01
CA VAL A 220 12.01 -11.03 4.38
C VAL A 220 13.28 -10.21 4.44
N SER A 221 13.73 -9.68 3.31
CA SER A 221 14.98 -8.91 3.21
C SER A 221 16.21 -9.65 3.79
N GLY A 222 16.27 -10.99 3.57
CA GLY A 222 17.39 -11.83 4.01
C GLY A 222 17.39 -12.24 5.49
N LYS A 223 16.35 -11.89 6.24
CA LYS A 223 16.21 -12.25 7.67
C LYS A 223 14.91 -13.01 7.91
N PRO A 224 14.86 -13.93 8.90
CA PRO A 224 13.60 -14.53 9.31
C PRO A 224 12.57 -13.46 9.72
N LEU A 225 11.36 -13.57 9.19
CA LEU A 225 10.25 -12.73 9.61
C LEU A 225 9.74 -13.23 10.96
N ILE A 226 9.78 -12.36 11.96
CA ILE A 226 9.18 -12.63 13.26
C ILE A 226 7.73 -12.18 13.22
N ARG A 227 6.81 -13.13 13.38
CA ARG A 227 5.37 -12.85 13.40
C ARG A 227 4.94 -12.33 14.77
N PRO A 228 4.10 -11.31 14.86
CA PRO A 228 3.45 -10.98 16.13
C PRO A 228 2.47 -12.10 16.50
N ALA A 229 2.31 -12.39 17.79
CA ALA A 229 1.43 -13.47 18.24
C ALA A 229 -0.03 -13.31 17.77
N TRP A 230 -0.52 -12.07 17.65
CA TRP A 230 -1.88 -11.77 17.17
C TRP A 230 -2.12 -12.22 15.72
N TYR A 231 -1.06 -12.48 14.94
CA TYR A 231 -1.16 -13.03 13.58
C TYR A 231 -1.89 -14.37 13.54
N TYR A 232 -1.80 -15.16 14.62
CA TYR A 232 -2.44 -16.47 14.76
C TYR A 232 -3.88 -16.40 15.32
N ASP A 233 -4.38 -15.23 15.63
CA ASP A 233 -5.75 -15.00 16.09
C ASP A 233 -6.59 -14.41 14.95
N THR A 234 -7.53 -15.20 14.41
CA THR A 234 -8.41 -14.74 13.33
C THR A 234 -9.28 -13.54 13.71
N ALA A 235 -9.52 -13.32 15.02
CA ALA A 235 -10.22 -12.12 15.49
C ALA A 235 -9.38 -10.83 15.35
N GLN A 236 -8.06 -10.96 15.25
CA GLN A 236 -7.13 -9.84 15.13
C GLN A 236 -6.52 -9.73 13.72
N GLN A 237 -6.18 -10.87 13.11
CA GLN A 237 -5.58 -10.92 11.78
C GLN A 237 -6.63 -10.96 10.67
N GLY A 238 -7.76 -11.59 10.91
CA GLY A 238 -8.69 -12.03 9.90
C GLY A 238 -8.40 -13.46 9.45
N GLU A 239 -9.34 -14.04 8.73
CA GLU A 239 -9.22 -15.36 8.12
C GLU A 239 -8.21 -15.34 6.96
N GLY A 240 -7.73 -16.52 6.51
CA GLY A 240 -6.80 -16.64 5.39
C GLY A 240 -7.28 -15.97 4.10
N ILE A 241 -8.60 -15.93 3.88
CA ILE A 241 -9.19 -15.22 2.75
C ILE A 241 -8.94 -13.70 2.83
N ALA A 242 -8.97 -13.11 4.01
CA ALA A 242 -8.70 -11.69 4.20
C ALA A 242 -7.20 -11.38 4.11
N ASP A 243 -6.34 -12.29 4.56
CA ASP A 243 -4.90 -12.07 4.55
C ASP A 243 -4.26 -12.28 3.15
N VAL A 244 -4.52 -13.41 2.50
CA VAL A 244 -3.81 -13.82 1.26
C VAL A 244 -4.69 -13.69 0.02
N THR A 245 -5.93 -14.14 0.07
CA THR A 245 -6.82 -14.13 -1.10
C THR A 245 -7.14 -12.71 -1.56
N THR A 246 -7.02 -11.73 -0.68
CA THR A 246 -7.08 -10.30 -1.03
C THR A 246 -6.10 -9.95 -2.14
N HIS A 247 -4.87 -10.44 -2.08
CA HIS A 247 -3.87 -10.23 -3.15
C HIS A 247 -4.28 -10.89 -4.46
N LEU A 248 -4.79 -12.13 -4.41
CA LEU A 248 -5.18 -12.87 -5.61
C LEU A 248 -6.35 -12.19 -6.34
N ILE A 249 -7.38 -11.78 -5.59
CA ILE A 249 -8.52 -11.04 -6.14
C ILE A 249 -8.08 -9.71 -6.73
N ASP A 250 -7.21 -9.01 -6.01
CA ASP A 250 -6.67 -7.73 -6.46
C ASP A 250 -5.86 -7.86 -7.75
N LEU A 251 -5.01 -8.87 -7.86
CA LEU A 251 -4.23 -9.12 -9.08
C LEU A 251 -5.13 -9.42 -10.28
N VAL A 252 -6.16 -10.26 -10.10
CA VAL A 252 -7.14 -10.54 -11.16
C VAL A 252 -7.80 -9.24 -11.64
N GLN A 253 -8.28 -8.42 -10.71
CA GLN A 253 -8.92 -7.14 -11.06
C GLN A 253 -7.95 -6.20 -11.76
N TRP A 254 -6.75 -6.07 -11.25
CA TRP A 254 -5.74 -5.15 -11.77
C TRP A 254 -5.14 -5.58 -13.09
N GLN A 255 -4.97 -6.89 -13.33
CA GLN A 255 -4.38 -7.42 -14.56
C GLN A 255 -5.41 -7.57 -15.68
N CYS A 256 -6.60 -8.09 -15.36
CA CYS A 256 -7.58 -8.50 -16.36
C CYS A 256 -8.66 -7.44 -16.64
N PHE A 257 -8.91 -6.53 -15.68
CA PHE A 257 -9.99 -5.54 -15.75
C PHE A 257 -9.48 -4.11 -15.47
N SER A 258 -8.26 -3.80 -15.91
CA SER A 258 -7.57 -2.55 -15.57
C SER A 258 -8.28 -1.28 -16.05
N ASP A 259 -9.07 -1.39 -17.12
CA ASP A 259 -9.79 -0.26 -17.73
C ASP A 259 -11.26 -0.16 -17.24
N GLU A 260 -11.64 -1.01 -16.31
CA GLU A 260 -13.01 -1.09 -15.81
C GLU A 260 -13.14 -0.59 -14.37
N THR A 261 -14.27 0.04 -14.07
CA THR A 261 -14.64 0.33 -12.69
C THR A 261 -15.49 -0.79 -12.15
N ILE A 262 -14.92 -1.62 -11.30
CA ILE A 262 -15.60 -2.75 -10.68
C ILE A 262 -16.47 -2.28 -9.50
N ARG A 263 -17.77 -2.58 -9.54
CA ARG A 263 -18.73 -2.29 -8.46
C ARG A 263 -19.03 -3.58 -7.72
N TYR A 264 -18.59 -3.69 -6.49
CA TYR A 264 -18.74 -4.93 -5.71
C TYR A 264 -20.20 -5.38 -5.55
N GLN A 265 -21.17 -4.46 -5.60
CA GLN A 265 -22.59 -4.78 -5.47
C GLN A 265 -23.19 -5.48 -6.70
N SER A 266 -22.67 -5.19 -7.90
CA SER A 266 -23.23 -5.69 -9.18
C SER A 266 -22.28 -6.61 -9.93
N ASP A 267 -20.98 -6.37 -9.85
CA ASP A 267 -20.00 -6.99 -10.72
C ASP A 267 -19.26 -8.15 -10.04
N VAL A 268 -19.40 -8.29 -8.71
CA VAL A 268 -18.80 -9.37 -7.92
C VAL A 268 -19.85 -10.25 -7.29
N LYS A 269 -19.76 -11.56 -7.54
CA LYS A 269 -20.62 -12.56 -6.92
C LYS A 269 -19.76 -13.70 -6.36
N VAL A 270 -19.83 -13.91 -5.05
CA VAL A 270 -19.26 -15.10 -4.41
C VAL A 270 -20.26 -16.25 -4.51
N THR A 271 -19.89 -17.33 -5.19
CA THR A 271 -20.75 -18.50 -5.38
C THR A 271 -20.52 -19.57 -4.34
N ASN A 272 -19.29 -19.69 -3.86
CA ASN A 272 -18.91 -20.63 -2.80
C ASN A 272 -17.67 -20.10 -2.06
N ALA A 273 -17.55 -20.44 -0.78
CA ALA A 273 -16.36 -20.24 0.03
C ALA A 273 -16.25 -21.38 1.06
N THR A 274 -15.05 -21.88 1.22
CA THR A 274 -14.73 -22.90 2.24
C THR A 274 -13.53 -22.51 3.03
N HIS A 275 -13.48 -22.88 4.29
CA HIS A 275 -12.30 -22.73 5.13
C HIS A 275 -12.08 -23.99 5.97
N TRP A 276 -10.86 -24.14 6.45
CA TRP A 276 -10.46 -25.25 7.33
C TRP A 276 -9.43 -24.75 8.34
N PRO A 277 -9.40 -25.30 9.56
CA PRO A 277 -8.39 -24.94 10.53
C PRO A 277 -7.03 -25.54 10.14
N THR A 278 -5.98 -24.78 10.41
CA THR A 278 -4.61 -25.27 10.39
C THR A 278 -4.06 -25.28 11.81
N SER A 279 -3.66 -26.45 12.31
CA SER A 279 -3.05 -26.57 13.62
C SER A 279 -1.57 -26.19 13.55
N ILE A 280 -1.11 -25.43 14.52
CA ILE A 280 0.30 -25.09 14.71
C ILE A 280 0.75 -25.62 16.08
N THR A 281 1.89 -26.28 16.11
CA THR A 281 2.51 -26.75 17.35
C THR A 281 3.26 -25.63 18.08
N LEU A 282 3.49 -25.76 19.37
CA LEU A 282 4.25 -24.77 20.12
C LEU A 282 5.66 -24.55 19.55
N PRO A 283 6.43 -25.58 19.13
CA PRO A 283 7.71 -25.34 18.45
C PRO A 283 7.61 -24.50 17.17
N GLU A 284 6.59 -24.72 16.32
CA GLU A 284 6.37 -23.94 15.09
C GLU A 284 5.95 -22.50 15.42
N PHE A 285 5.08 -22.34 16.42
CA PHE A 285 4.70 -21.01 16.91
C PHE A 285 5.92 -20.26 17.45
N SER A 286 6.74 -20.90 18.31
CA SER A 286 7.95 -20.29 18.87
C SER A 286 8.98 -19.97 17.78
N GLN A 287 9.13 -20.82 16.76
CA GLN A 287 10.02 -20.56 15.63
C GLN A 287 9.61 -19.29 14.86
N SER A 288 8.31 -19.07 14.67
CA SER A 288 7.79 -17.96 13.87
C SER A 288 7.61 -16.67 14.66
N THR A 289 7.38 -16.76 15.98
CA THR A 289 7.08 -15.59 16.84
C THR A 289 8.20 -15.25 17.82
N GLN A 290 9.11 -16.20 18.10
CA GLN A 290 10.11 -16.13 19.18
C GLN A 290 9.48 -16.01 20.58
N ILE A 291 8.27 -16.58 20.75
CA ILE A 291 7.54 -16.63 22.02
C ILE A 291 7.43 -18.10 22.46
N ASP A 292 7.77 -18.37 23.73
CA ASP A 292 7.89 -19.74 24.25
C ASP A 292 6.59 -20.39 24.74
N SER A 293 5.49 -19.63 24.73
CA SER A 293 4.16 -20.11 25.16
C SER A 293 3.06 -19.46 24.34
N PHE A 294 1.93 -20.14 24.20
CA PHE A 294 0.77 -19.52 23.60
C PHE A 294 0.20 -18.42 24.54
N PRO A 295 -0.06 -17.23 24.02
CA PRO A 295 -0.74 -16.20 24.82
C PRO A 295 -2.20 -16.58 25.09
N PRO A 296 -2.82 -16.09 26.19
CA PRO A 296 -4.17 -16.50 26.60
C PRO A 296 -5.26 -16.31 25.53
N PHE A 297 -5.12 -15.34 24.63
CA PHE A 297 -6.10 -15.11 23.57
C PHE A 297 -6.09 -16.18 22.46
N LEU A 298 -5.08 -17.04 22.42
CA LEU A 298 -5.02 -18.22 21.52
C LEU A 298 -5.54 -19.51 22.19
N ASP A 299 -5.86 -19.46 23.46
CA ASP A 299 -6.38 -20.57 24.24
C ASP A 299 -7.92 -20.70 24.01
N LYS A 300 -8.32 -21.10 22.76
CA LYS A 300 -9.72 -21.19 22.35
C LYS A 300 -10.10 -22.57 21.88
#